data_07950415862a137d6eab0ea337869b7d
#
_entry.id   07950415862a137d6eab0ea337869b7d
#
_cell.length_a   1.000
_cell.length_b   1.000
_cell.length_c   1.000
_cell.angle_alpha   90.00
_cell.angle_beta   90.00
_cell.angle_gamma   90.00
#
_symmetry.space_group_name_H-M   'P 1'
#
loop_
_entity.id
_entity.type
_entity.pdbx_description
1 polymer ?
#
loop_
_entity_poly.entity_id
_entity_poly.type
_entity_poly.pdbx_seq_one_letter_code
_entity_poly.pdbx_strand_id
1 'polypeptide(L)'
;MLYHRIEDWDDAYANGVNIPRGERWPDAWVEPSQSFRASLEAQDRARFDLSYGSAPRNRFDLFMPEGAPRGLVVFVHGGFWLRLDKSFWSHLAAGSLAHGYAVAMLAYTL
;
A
#
# COMPACT_ATOMS: atom_id res chain seq x y z
N MET A 1 -23.28 -24.21 -1.69
CA MET A 1 -22.23 -23.40 -2.38
C MET A 1 -22.16 -23.91 -3.81
N LEU A 2 -22.43 -23.02 -4.76
CA LEU A 2 -22.30 -23.35 -6.18
C LEU A 2 -20.85 -23.07 -6.59
N TYR A 3 -20.11 -24.14 -6.85
CA TYR A 3 -18.80 -24.03 -7.46
C TYR A 3 -19.00 -23.89 -8.97
N HIS A 4 -18.84 -22.68 -9.50
CA HIS A 4 -18.74 -22.53 -10.93
C HIS A 4 -17.38 -23.06 -11.39
N ARG A 5 -17.39 -23.93 -12.36
CA ARG A 5 -16.17 -24.40 -12.98
C ARG A 5 -15.54 -23.22 -13.75
N ILE A 6 -14.33 -22.85 -13.37
CA ILE A 6 -13.57 -21.81 -14.09
C ILE A 6 -13.00 -22.48 -15.34
N GLU A 7 -13.35 -21.93 -16.52
CA GLU A 7 -12.86 -22.39 -17.81
C GLU A 7 -11.79 -21.46 -18.39
N ASP A 8 -11.89 -20.17 -18.09
CA ASP A 8 -10.92 -19.15 -18.46
C ASP A 8 -10.32 -18.55 -17.18
N TRP A 9 -9.10 -18.95 -16.87
CA TRP A 9 -8.39 -18.49 -15.69
C TRP A 9 -7.87 -17.06 -15.83
N ASP A 10 -7.53 -16.63 -17.04
CA ASP A 10 -7.06 -15.26 -17.29
C ASP A 10 -8.19 -14.28 -17.02
N ASP A 11 -9.40 -14.56 -17.52
CA ASP A 11 -10.57 -13.75 -17.22
C ASP A 11 -10.94 -13.81 -15.74
N ALA A 12 -10.93 -15.00 -15.13
CA ALA A 12 -11.31 -15.17 -13.72
C ALA A 12 -10.43 -14.34 -12.77
N TYR A 13 -9.16 -14.12 -13.12
CA TYR A 13 -8.22 -13.32 -12.33
C TYR A 13 -8.03 -11.89 -12.85
N ALA A 14 -8.74 -11.49 -13.89
CA ALA A 14 -8.69 -10.13 -14.43
C ALA A 14 -9.49 -9.15 -13.55
N ASN A 15 -9.06 -8.92 -12.32
CA ASN A 15 -9.79 -8.15 -11.31
C ASN A 15 -10.17 -6.75 -11.80
N GLY A 16 -9.27 -6.08 -12.51
CA GLY A 16 -9.55 -4.72 -13.00
C GLY A 16 -10.73 -4.63 -13.95
N VAL A 17 -10.96 -5.67 -14.75
CA VAL A 17 -12.07 -5.76 -15.71
C VAL A 17 -13.35 -6.26 -15.03
N ASN A 18 -13.22 -7.25 -14.14
CA ASN A 18 -14.35 -7.94 -13.52
C ASN A 18 -14.95 -7.20 -12.31
N ILE A 19 -14.24 -6.22 -11.76
CA ILE A 19 -14.77 -5.35 -10.70
C ILE A 19 -15.46 -4.13 -11.36
N PRO A 20 -16.73 -3.85 -11.05
CA PRO A 20 -17.39 -2.66 -11.57
C PRO A 20 -16.57 -1.39 -11.30
N ARG A 21 -16.20 -0.68 -12.37
CA ARG A 21 -15.35 0.52 -12.31
C ARG A 21 -13.96 0.26 -11.69
N GLY A 22 -13.45 -0.97 -11.81
CA GLY A 22 -12.18 -1.39 -11.21
C GLY A 22 -10.99 -0.53 -11.64
N GLU A 23 -11.02 -0.02 -12.87
CA GLU A 23 -9.99 0.87 -13.44
C GLU A 23 -9.85 2.23 -12.73
N ARG A 24 -10.87 2.66 -11.99
CA ARG A 24 -10.88 3.95 -11.29
C ARG A 24 -10.28 3.89 -9.88
N TRP A 25 -10.19 2.71 -9.29
CA TRP A 25 -9.75 2.57 -7.91
C TRP A 25 -8.32 3.04 -7.66
N PRO A 26 -7.32 2.72 -8.51
CA PRO A 26 -5.96 3.21 -8.30
C PRO A 26 -5.88 4.74 -8.19
N ASP A 27 -6.55 5.45 -9.09
CA ASP A 27 -6.59 6.92 -9.06
C ASP A 27 -7.33 7.45 -7.82
N ALA A 28 -8.41 6.77 -7.40
CA ALA A 28 -9.17 7.14 -6.20
C ALA A 28 -8.36 7.00 -4.91
N TRP A 29 -7.31 6.18 -4.88
CA TRP A 29 -6.44 6.02 -3.70
C TRP A 29 -5.36 7.10 -3.61
N VAL A 30 -5.06 7.78 -4.69
CA VAL A 30 -3.93 8.75 -4.75
C VAL A 30 -4.17 9.93 -3.82
N GLU A 31 -5.31 10.59 -3.88
CA GLU A 31 -5.57 11.78 -3.07
C GLU A 31 -5.54 11.49 -1.56
N PRO A 32 -6.30 10.51 -1.02
CA PRO A 32 -6.23 10.22 0.41
C PRO A 32 -4.84 9.78 0.85
N SER A 33 -4.09 9.08 0.00
CA SER A 33 -2.71 8.70 0.30
C SER A 33 -1.80 9.92 0.38
N GLN A 34 -1.87 10.83 -0.57
CA GLN A 34 -1.06 12.05 -0.58
C GLN A 34 -1.39 12.96 0.60
N SER A 35 -2.67 13.15 0.92
CA SER A 35 -3.11 13.93 2.08
C SER A 35 -2.59 13.34 3.40
N PHE A 36 -2.64 12.02 3.53
CA PHE A 36 -2.10 11.31 4.70
C PHE A 36 -0.59 11.50 4.80
N ARG A 37 0.16 11.34 3.71
CA ARG A 37 1.61 11.53 3.65
C ARG A 37 2.00 12.94 4.10
N ALA A 38 1.35 13.96 3.54
CA ALA A 38 1.60 15.36 3.90
C ALA A 38 1.31 15.63 5.38
N SER A 39 0.23 15.09 5.92
CA SER A 39 -0.14 15.25 7.33
C SER A 39 0.87 14.64 8.27
N LEU A 40 1.36 13.43 7.99
CA LEU A 40 2.36 12.76 8.83
C LEU A 40 3.74 13.42 8.69
N GLU A 41 4.09 13.89 7.52
CA GLU A 41 5.34 14.65 7.29
C GLU A 41 5.34 15.95 8.10
N ALA A 42 4.24 16.69 8.09
CA ALA A 42 4.09 17.94 8.87
C ALA A 42 4.21 17.72 10.38
N GLN A 43 3.91 16.51 10.86
CA GLN A 43 4.05 16.10 12.26
C GLN A 43 5.42 15.47 12.59
N ASP A 44 6.35 15.42 11.63
CA ASP A 44 7.63 14.71 11.73
C ASP A 44 7.48 13.21 12.08
N ARG A 45 6.40 12.60 11.57
CA ARG A 45 6.04 11.20 11.81
C ARG A 45 6.15 10.32 10.56
N ALA A 46 6.74 10.82 9.49
CA ALA A 46 6.97 10.10 8.25
C ALA A 46 8.43 10.22 7.80
N ARG A 47 8.97 9.13 7.26
CA ARG A 47 10.23 9.07 6.52
C ARG A 47 9.97 8.36 5.21
N PHE A 48 10.37 8.96 4.11
CA PHE A 48 10.10 8.44 2.78
C PHE A 48 11.35 7.86 2.11
N ASP A 49 11.13 6.88 1.27
CA ASP A 49 12.14 6.31 0.37
C ASP A 49 13.40 5.78 1.09
N LEU A 50 13.20 5.19 2.25
CA LEU A 50 14.29 4.52 2.97
C LEU A 50 14.71 3.25 2.22
N SER A 51 16.02 3.07 2.05
CA SER A 51 16.55 1.92 1.32
C SER A 51 16.57 0.66 2.18
N TYR A 52 16.14 -0.47 1.61
CA TYR A 52 16.35 -1.79 2.20
C TYR A 52 17.15 -2.75 1.29
N GLY A 53 17.54 -2.29 0.10
CA GLY A 53 18.32 -3.04 -0.86
C GLY A 53 18.90 -2.16 -1.94
N SER A 54 19.63 -2.75 -2.89
CA SER A 54 20.35 -2.04 -3.94
C SER A 54 19.51 -1.66 -5.16
N ALA A 55 18.40 -2.37 -5.40
CA ALA A 55 17.54 -2.07 -6.55
C ALA A 55 16.80 -0.73 -6.36
N PRO A 56 16.48 0.00 -7.44
CA PRO A 56 15.81 1.29 -7.34
C PRO A 56 14.49 1.25 -6.58
N ARG A 57 13.73 0.17 -6.69
CA ARG A 57 12.47 -0.01 -5.98
C ARG A 57 12.60 -0.67 -4.61
N ASN A 58 13.81 -0.98 -4.14
CA ASN A 58 14.02 -1.45 -2.78
C ASN A 58 13.98 -0.27 -1.79
N ARG A 59 12.81 0.35 -1.70
CA ARG A 59 12.51 1.50 -0.84
C ARG A 59 11.25 1.24 -0.04
N PHE A 60 11.20 1.80 1.15
CA PHE A 60 9.99 1.80 1.96
C PHE A 60 9.75 3.17 2.58
N ASP A 61 8.50 3.45 2.87
CA ASP A 61 8.10 4.59 3.67
C ASP A 61 7.82 4.11 5.09
N LEU A 62 8.30 4.85 6.07
CA LEU A 62 8.08 4.55 7.49
C LEU A 62 7.19 5.62 8.11
N PHE A 63 6.07 5.18 8.68
CA PHE A 63 5.17 6.02 9.45
C PHE A 63 5.25 5.64 10.93
N MET A 64 5.31 6.65 11.79
CA MET A 64 5.47 6.48 13.22
C MET A 64 4.18 6.86 13.96
N PRO A 65 3.77 6.08 14.99
CA PRO A 65 2.67 6.47 15.87
C PRO A 65 3.06 7.66 16.74
N GLU A 66 2.10 8.22 17.44
CA GLU A 66 2.39 9.12 18.55
C GLU A 66 2.99 8.31 19.71
N GLY A 67 4.13 8.76 20.22
CA GLY A 67 4.85 8.05 21.26
C GLY A 67 5.66 6.85 20.76
N ALA A 68 6.12 6.03 21.71
CA ALA A 68 6.94 4.86 21.41
C ALA A 68 6.11 3.78 20.69
N PRO A 69 6.62 3.21 19.58
CA PRO A 69 5.88 2.18 18.85
C PRO A 69 5.82 0.87 19.66
N ARG A 70 4.66 0.22 19.61
CA ARG A 70 4.43 -1.11 20.21
C ARG A 70 4.99 -2.26 19.38
N GLY A 71 5.28 -2.00 18.11
CA GLY A 71 5.79 -2.95 17.14
C GLY A 71 5.76 -2.35 15.75
N LEU A 72 6.06 -3.17 14.75
CA LEU A 72 6.11 -2.78 13.34
C LEU A 72 5.13 -3.62 12.52
N VAL A 73 4.28 -2.95 11.77
CA VAL A 73 3.45 -3.56 10.72
C VAL A 73 4.15 -3.31 9.38
N VAL A 74 4.31 -4.35 8.60
CA VAL A 74 4.87 -4.27 7.23
C VAL A 74 3.75 -4.48 6.23
N PHE A 75 3.56 -3.51 5.34
CA PHE A 75 2.59 -3.58 4.26
C PHE A 75 3.29 -3.78 2.92
N VAL A 76 2.85 -4.81 2.20
CA VAL A 76 3.33 -5.12 0.85
C VAL A 76 2.14 -4.99 -0.11
N HIS A 77 2.24 -4.06 -1.05
CA HIS A 77 1.13 -3.77 -1.95
C HIS A 77 0.90 -4.85 -3.00
N GLY A 78 -0.35 -4.93 -3.49
CA GLY A 78 -0.76 -5.78 -4.60
C GLY A 78 -0.39 -5.20 -5.97
N GLY A 79 -0.93 -5.81 -7.03
CA GLY A 79 -0.71 -5.40 -8.42
C GLY A 79 -0.07 -6.51 -9.26
N PHE A 80 -0.16 -7.77 -8.80
CA PHE A 80 0.41 -8.96 -9.45
C PHE A 80 1.92 -8.86 -9.73
N TRP A 81 2.65 -8.06 -8.90
CA TRP A 81 4.09 -7.75 -9.09
C TRP A 81 4.43 -7.08 -10.42
N LEU A 82 3.45 -6.48 -11.08
CA LEU A 82 3.60 -5.88 -12.41
C LEU A 82 3.48 -4.36 -12.42
N ARG A 83 2.85 -3.78 -11.40
CA ARG A 83 2.49 -2.35 -11.38
C ARG A 83 2.23 -1.82 -9.98
N LEU A 84 2.02 -0.52 -9.92
CA LEU A 84 1.70 0.28 -8.74
C LEU A 84 2.93 0.52 -7.85
N ASP A 85 2.76 1.28 -6.80
CA ASP A 85 3.81 1.67 -5.88
C ASP A 85 3.25 1.85 -4.46
N LYS A 86 4.13 1.79 -3.47
CA LYS A 86 3.79 2.00 -2.05
C LYS A 86 3.00 3.29 -1.80
N SER A 87 3.25 4.34 -2.60
CA SER A 87 2.63 5.65 -2.44
C SER A 87 1.12 5.70 -2.73
N PHE A 88 0.53 4.66 -3.31
CA PHE A 88 -0.91 4.59 -3.54
C PHE A 88 -1.71 4.31 -2.28
N TRP A 89 -1.12 3.69 -1.27
CA TRP A 89 -1.84 3.16 -0.11
C TRP A 89 -1.37 3.67 1.24
N SER A 90 -0.61 4.77 1.30
CA SER A 90 -0.06 5.27 2.57
C SER A 90 -1.14 5.49 3.64
N HIS A 91 -2.33 5.95 3.25
CA HIS A 91 -3.46 6.17 4.15
C HIS A 91 -3.95 4.89 4.87
N LEU A 92 -3.66 3.71 4.34
CA LEU A 92 -3.99 2.44 5.00
C LEU A 92 -3.17 2.20 6.29
N ALA A 93 -2.09 2.94 6.51
CA ALA A 93 -1.32 2.89 7.74
C ALA A 93 -2.09 3.48 8.95
N ALA A 94 -3.12 4.29 8.71
CA ALA A 94 -3.80 5.06 9.77
C ALA A 94 -4.33 4.20 10.92
N GLY A 95 -4.93 3.05 10.63
CA GLY A 95 -5.47 2.15 11.64
C GLY A 95 -4.39 1.59 12.57
N SER A 96 -3.30 1.09 12.03
CA SER A 96 -2.18 0.57 12.81
C SER A 96 -1.50 1.66 13.64
N LEU A 97 -1.32 2.85 13.08
CA LEU A 97 -0.77 4.00 13.81
C LEU A 97 -1.65 4.40 14.99
N ALA A 98 -2.97 4.41 14.81
CA ALA A 98 -3.94 4.72 15.88
C ALA A 98 -3.86 3.71 17.02
N HIS A 99 -3.43 2.48 16.76
CA HIS A 99 -3.20 1.44 17.75
C HIS A 99 -1.77 1.41 18.29
N GLY A 100 -0.93 2.37 17.96
CA GLY A 100 0.40 2.53 18.49
C GLY A 100 1.49 1.72 17.77
N TYR A 101 1.24 1.22 16.57
CA TYR A 101 2.24 0.51 15.78
C TYR A 101 2.88 1.43 14.73
N ALA A 102 4.19 1.27 14.52
CA ALA A 102 4.84 1.82 13.34
C ALA A 102 4.43 1.02 12.10
N VAL A 103 4.47 1.64 10.93
CA VAL A 103 4.11 0.99 9.67
C VAL A 103 5.19 1.24 8.63
N ALA A 104 5.71 0.17 8.04
CA ALA A 104 6.58 0.23 6.87
C ALA A 104 5.77 -0.16 5.62
N MET A 105 5.69 0.76 4.66
CA MET A 105 5.00 0.56 3.39
C MET A 105 6.07 0.31 2.32
N LEU A 106 6.16 -0.92 1.80
CA LEU A 106 7.23 -1.33 0.90
C LEU A 106 6.89 -1.15 -0.57
N ALA A 107 7.86 -0.66 -1.36
CA ALA A 107 7.95 -0.93 -2.79
C ALA A 107 8.85 -2.17 -2.99
N TYR A 108 8.76 -2.78 -4.16
CA TYR A 108 9.58 -3.94 -4.52
C TYR A 108 9.79 -3.99 -6.04
N THR A 109 10.76 -4.75 -6.48
CA THR A 109 11.03 -4.94 -7.91
C THR A 109 9.84 -5.62 -8.59
N LEU A 110 9.34 -4.96 -9.62
CA LEU A 110 8.23 -5.46 -10.43
C LEU A 110 8.73 -6.40 -11.52
#